data_f8be23ffa10acafb761871f75f47da2b
#
_entry.id   f8be23ffa10acafb761871f75f47da2b
#
_cell.length_a   1.000
_cell.length_b   1.000
_cell.length_c   1.000
_cell.angle_alpha   90.00
_cell.angle_beta   90.00
_cell.angle_gamma   90.00
#
_symmetry.space_group_name_H-M   'P 1'
#
loop_
_entity.id
_entity.type
_entity.pdbx_description
1 polymer ?
#
loop_
_entity_poly.entity_id
_entity_poly.type
_entity_poly.pdbx_seq_one_letter_code
_entity_poly.pdbx_strand_id
1 'polypeptide(L)'
;MNQNIVACQRTVEINSPVILWDAKGGLDCPNRRGRSACTQHNSTLNNKPSQHPVEYSLSNPDKAYDELKNSVYQLIIHYDACYSSHHCHKIMKESSFKGSHFYLDLDGTLFQTCDLYWKTNTAPADDRNGNERAVHVEMANLSWEALKLESEFHKVSSDQYRKKKD
;
A
#
# COMPACT_ATOMS: atom_id res chain seq x y z
N MET A 1 10.89 -15.12 8.08
CA MET A 1 10.11 -13.92 7.71
C MET A 1 8.97 -14.37 6.82
N ASN A 2 7.80 -13.75 6.95
CA ASN A 2 6.71 -14.00 6.02
C ASN A 2 7.11 -13.52 4.62
N GLN A 3 6.82 -14.31 3.60
CA GLN A 3 7.05 -14.00 2.18
C GLN A 3 5.76 -14.08 1.37
N ASN A 4 4.61 -14.02 2.06
CA ASN A 4 3.32 -14.14 1.43
C ASN A 4 2.58 -12.82 1.46
N ILE A 5 2.02 -12.45 0.31
CA ILE A 5 0.98 -11.43 0.19
C ILE A 5 -0.40 -12.09 0.21
N VAL A 6 -1.44 -11.29 0.42
CA VAL A 6 -2.84 -11.76 0.47
C VAL A 6 -3.64 -11.16 -0.67
N ALA A 7 -4.32 -12.00 -1.43
CA ALA A 7 -5.22 -11.63 -2.51
C ALA A 7 -6.50 -12.47 -2.46
N CYS A 8 -7.65 -11.86 -2.20
CA CYS A 8 -8.94 -12.54 -2.05
C CYS A 8 -8.90 -13.66 -1.00
N GLN A 9 -8.30 -13.39 0.16
CA GLN A 9 -8.08 -14.35 1.26
C GLN A 9 -7.17 -15.54 0.89
N ARG A 10 -6.53 -15.50 -0.26
CA ARG A 10 -5.51 -16.46 -0.66
C ARG A 10 -4.13 -15.88 -0.39
N THR A 11 -3.22 -16.73 0.03
CA THR A 11 -1.80 -16.39 0.18
C THR A 11 -1.04 -16.65 -1.10
N VAL A 12 -0.21 -15.71 -1.51
CA VAL A 12 0.67 -15.82 -2.68
C VAL A 12 2.09 -15.57 -2.24
N GLU A 13 2.96 -16.53 -2.44
CA GLU A 13 4.38 -16.41 -2.11
C GLU A 13 5.10 -15.49 -3.08
N ILE A 14 5.95 -14.63 -2.53
CA ILE A 14 6.86 -13.74 -3.28
C ILE A 14 8.26 -13.80 -2.67
N ASN A 15 9.28 -13.42 -3.45
CA ASN A 15 10.68 -13.45 -2.99
C ASN A 15 11.10 -12.16 -2.25
N SER A 16 10.25 -11.67 -1.36
CA SER A 16 10.57 -10.48 -0.55
C SER A 16 10.00 -10.63 0.85
N PRO A 17 10.62 -10.03 1.86
CA PRO A 17 10.02 -9.94 3.19
C PRO A 17 8.70 -9.18 3.12
N VAL A 18 7.65 -9.74 3.72
CA VAL A 18 6.30 -9.12 3.77
C VAL A 18 5.88 -8.93 5.21
N ILE A 19 5.37 -7.74 5.51
CA ILE A 19 4.68 -7.43 6.77
C ILE A 19 3.23 -7.09 6.43
N LEU A 20 2.30 -7.92 6.89
CA LEU A 20 0.88 -7.72 6.69
C LEU A 20 0.32 -6.67 7.67
N TRP A 21 -0.84 -6.10 7.33
CA TRP A 21 -1.52 -5.03 8.08
C TRP A 21 -1.86 -5.40 9.53
N ASP A 22 -2.08 -6.67 9.82
CA ASP A 22 -2.44 -7.22 11.13
C ASP A 22 -1.23 -7.74 11.93
N ALA A 23 -0.06 -7.74 11.32
CA ALA A 23 1.17 -8.17 11.96
C ALA A 23 1.76 -7.05 12.85
N LYS A 24 2.59 -7.43 13.81
CA LYS A 24 3.35 -6.47 14.60
C LYS A 24 4.22 -5.58 13.70
N GLY A 25 4.02 -4.27 13.77
CA GLY A 25 4.70 -3.29 12.91
C GLY A 25 4.08 -3.14 11.52
N GLY A 26 2.94 -3.77 11.26
CA GLY A 26 2.19 -3.64 10.01
C GLY A 26 1.60 -2.24 9.82
N LEU A 27 1.33 -1.92 8.57
CA LEU A 27 0.69 -0.68 8.15
C LEU A 27 -0.74 -0.99 7.71
N ASP A 28 -1.71 -0.48 8.43
CA ASP A 28 -3.13 -0.68 8.11
C ASP A 28 -3.62 0.25 7.00
N CYS A 29 -4.67 -0.15 6.30
CA CYS A 29 -5.31 0.77 5.37
C CYS A 29 -5.94 1.95 6.13
N PRO A 30 -5.65 3.19 5.73
CA PRO A 30 -6.10 4.37 6.48
C PRO A 30 -7.61 4.43 6.64
N ASN A 31 -8.07 4.60 7.86
CA ASN A 31 -9.45 4.84 8.22
C ASN A 31 -9.56 6.17 8.98
N ARG A 32 -10.42 7.07 8.51
CA ARG A 32 -10.62 8.38 9.13
C ARG A 32 -12.10 8.73 9.18
N ARG A 33 -12.62 9.04 10.36
CA ARG A 33 -14.00 9.45 10.56
C ARG A 33 -15.04 8.48 9.99
N GLY A 34 -14.78 7.17 10.12
CA GLY A 34 -15.68 6.15 9.60
C GLY A 34 -15.61 5.93 8.08
N ARG A 35 -14.64 6.53 7.40
CA ARG A 35 -14.35 6.27 5.98
C ARG A 35 -13.03 5.54 5.86
N SER A 36 -12.99 4.52 5.03
CA SER A 36 -11.76 3.81 4.69
C SER A 36 -11.18 4.32 3.37
N ALA A 37 -9.86 4.41 3.29
CA ALA A 37 -9.17 4.62 2.03
C ALA A 37 -9.19 3.37 1.13
N CYS A 38 -9.58 2.23 1.69
CA CYS A 38 -9.80 0.98 0.98
C CYS A 38 -11.31 0.71 0.85
N THR A 39 -11.77 0.45 -0.36
CA THR A 39 -13.18 0.19 -0.66
C THR A 39 -13.31 -0.98 -1.63
N GLN A 40 -14.49 -1.54 -1.80
CA GLN A 40 -14.71 -2.58 -2.80
C GLN A 40 -14.53 -2.07 -4.23
N HIS A 41 -14.08 -2.94 -5.11
CA HIS A 41 -14.12 -2.69 -6.55
C HIS A 41 -15.56 -2.60 -7.05
N ASN A 42 -15.86 -1.60 -7.87
CA ASN A 42 -17.22 -1.39 -8.40
C ASN A 42 -17.66 -2.51 -9.34
N SER A 43 -16.70 -3.15 -10.02
CA SER A 43 -16.96 -4.09 -11.11
C SER A 43 -17.22 -5.51 -10.65
N THR A 44 -16.81 -5.89 -9.47
CA THR A 44 -16.73 -7.32 -9.14
C THR A 44 -17.73 -7.77 -8.08
N LEU A 45 -18.20 -6.91 -7.21
CA LEU A 45 -18.76 -7.37 -5.96
C LEU A 45 -19.85 -6.44 -5.44
N ASN A 46 -21.07 -6.66 -5.93
CA ASN A 46 -22.31 -6.14 -5.34
C ASN A 46 -22.22 -4.92 -4.41
N ASN A 47 -22.14 -3.74 -5.00
CA ASN A 47 -22.59 -2.41 -4.55
C ASN A 47 -22.88 -2.17 -3.04
N LYS A 48 -22.12 -2.70 -2.13
CA LYS A 48 -22.20 -2.24 -0.74
C LYS A 48 -20.91 -1.50 -0.41
N PRO A 49 -20.99 -0.22 -0.02
CA PRO A 49 -19.84 0.48 0.54
C PRO A 49 -19.51 -0.19 1.87
N SER A 50 -18.69 -1.19 1.84
CA SER A 50 -18.12 -1.71 3.06
C SER A 50 -16.86 -0.91 3.35
N GLN A 51 -16.83 -0.31 4.50
CA GLN A 51 -15.58 0.14 5.11
C GLN A 51 -14.66 -1.06 5.18
N HIS A 52 -13.36 -0.84 5.01
CA HIS A 52 -12.38 -1.89 5.20
C HIS A 52 -12.67 -2.58 6.54
N PRO A 53 -13.20 -3.78 6.55
CA PRO A 53 -13.43 -4.49 7.78
C PRO A 53 -12.11 -5.14 8.18
N VAL A 54 -11.84 -5.10 9.44
CA VAL A 54 -10.81 -5.93 10.06
C VAL A 54 -11.12 -7.41 9.79
N GLU A 55 -12.40 -7.70 9.58
CA GLU A 55 -12.89 -9.05 9.29
C GLU A 55 -13.88 -9.03 8.12
N TYR A 56 -13.60 -9.79 7.08
CA TYR A 56 -14.52 -10.10 6.00
C TYR A 56 -14.33 -11.56 5.60
N SER A 57 -15.38 -12.16 5.11
CA SER A 57 -15.35 -13.54 4.64
C SER A 57 -15.91 -13.62 3.24
N LEU A 58 -15.11 -14.20 2.34
CA LEU A 58 -15.53 -14.50 0.99
C LEU A 58 -16.13 -15.92 0.97
N SER A 59 -17.33 -16.03 0.43
CA SER A 59 -17.97 -17.35 0.25
C SER A 59 -17.21 -18.24 -0.74
N ASN A 60 -16.50 -17.64 -1.68
CA ASN A 60 -15.67 -18.32 -2.65
C ASN A 60 -14.45 -17.47 -3.01
N PRO A 61 -13.33 -17.62 -2.29
CA PRO A 61 -12.08 -16.89 -2.54
C PRO A 61 -11.49 -17.11 -3.94
N ASP A 62 -11.59 -18.32 -4.47
CA ASP A 62 -11.06 -18.66 -5.80
C ASP A 62 -11.81 -17.91 -6.91
N LYS A 63 -13.12 -17.90 -6.83
CA LYS A 63 -13.94 -17.14 -7.78
C LYS A 63 -13.65 -15.64 -7.68
N ALA A 64 -13.56 -15.11 -6.48
CA ALA A 64 -13.24 -13.69 -6.28
C ALA A 64 -11.85 -13.34 -6.84
N TYR A 65 -10.88 -14.22 -6.68
CA TYR A 65 -9.55 -14.05 -7.25
C TYR A 65 -9.56 -14.07 -8.78
N ASP A 66 -10.32 -14.97 -9.40
CA ASP A 66 -10.45 -15.03 -10.85
C ASP A 66 -11.17 -13.81 -11.43
N GLU A 67 -12.19 -13.31 -10.76
CA GLU A 67 -12.86 -12.05 -11.11
C GLU A 67 -11.92 -10.87 -10.97
N LEU A 68 -11.12 -10.81 -9.89
CA LEU A 68 -10.16 -9.74 -9.66
C LEU A 68 -9.11 -9.69 -10.78
N LYS A 69 -8.57 -10.83 -11.21
CA LYS A 69 -7.57 -10.89 -12.31
C LYS A 69 -8.09 -10.30 -13.62
N ASN A 70 -9.39 -10.34 -13.85
CA ASN A 70 -10.00 -9.78 -15.06
C ASN A 70 -10.21 -8.26 -14.95
N SER A 71 -10.27 -7.73 -13.74
CA SER A 71 -10.53 -6.33 -13.46
C SER A 71 -9.25 -5.53 -13.15
N VAL A 72 -8.33 -6.16 -12.44
CA VAL A 72 -7.06 -5.54 -12.02
C VAL A 72 -5.93 -6.09 -12.89
N TYR A 73 -5.45 -5.24 -13.78
CA TYR A 73 -4.43 -5.59 -14.78
C TYR A 73 -3.28 -4.59 -14.86
N GLN A 74 -3.24 -3.62 -13.94
CA GLN A 74 -2.20 -2.62 -13.87
C GLN A 74 -1.48 -2.69 -12.52
N LEU A 75 -0.17 -2.47 -12.55
CA LEU A 75 0.65 -2.15 -11.39
C LEU A 75 1.12 -0.71 -11.52
N ILE A 76 0.77 0.13 -10.55
CA ILE A 76 1.20 1.52 -10.53
C ILE A 76 2.18 1.71 -9.39
N ILE A 77 3.39 2.11 -9.76
CA ILE A 77 4.45 2.43 -8.81
C ILE A 77 4.46 3.94 -8.61
N HIS A 78 4.36 4.36 -7.37
CA HIS A 78 4.43 5.75 -6.95
C HIS A 78 5.78 6.05 -6.34
N TYR A 79 6.26 7.24 -6.62
CA TYR A 79 7.41 7.82 -5.96
C TYR A 79 6.92 8.64 -4.78
N ASP A 80 7.16 8.17 -3.57
CA ASP A 80 6.56 8.76 -2.36
C ASP A 80 7.36 9.93 -1.76
N ALA A 81 8.58 10.14 -2.21
CA ALA A 81 9.49 11.16 -1.69
C ALA A 81 9.73 11.08 -0.16
N CYS A 82 9.52 9.93 0.43
CA CYS A 82 9.68 9.66 1.86
C CYS A 82 10.88 8.76 2.11
N TYR A 83 11.47 8.90 3.27
CA TYR A 83 12.63 8.09 3.65
C TYR A 83 12.27 6.72 4.24
N SER A 84 10.99 6.45 4.47
CA SER A 84 10.49 5.14 4.90
C SER A 84 9.02 4.97 4.60
N SER A 85 8.60 3.73 4.47
CA SER A 85 7.21 3.33 4.30
C SER A 85 6.31 3.84 5.42
N HIS A 86 6.78 3.78 6.67
CA HIS A 86 6.04 4.30 7.82
C HIS A 86 5.81 5.82 7.74
N HIS A 87 6.80 6.57 7.26
CA HIS A 87 6.68 8.01 7.10
C HIS A 87 5.67 8.36 6.01
N CYS A 88 5.76 7.71 4.84
CA CYS A 88 4.81 7.89 3.76
C CYS A 88 3.38 7.55 4.20
N HIS A 89 3.19 6.38 4.80
CA HIS A 89 1.91 5.93 5.32
C HIS A 89 1.30 6.94 6.30
N LYS A 90 2.10 7.46 7.23
CA LYS A 90 1.66 8.49 8.18
C LYS A 90 1.17 9.75 7.48
N ILE A 91 1.94 10.27 6.50
CA ILE A 91 1.56 11.45 5.73
C ILE A 91 0.25 11.20 4.97
N MET A 92 0.14 10.07 4.28
CA MET A 92 -1.06 9.74 3.51
C MET A 92 -2.30 9.58 4.40
N LYS A 93 -2.14 8.97 5.56
CA LYS A 93 -3.21 8.80 6.56
C LYS A 93 -3.68 10.13 7.14
N GLU A 94 -2.75 11.01 7.49
CA GLU A 94 -3.05 12.26 8.19
C GLU A 94 -3.48 13.40 7.27
N SER A 95 -2.83 13.58 6.14
CA SER A 95 -3.00 14.77 5.30
C SER A 95 -4.01 14.59 4.18
N SER A 96 -4.02 13.46 3.49
CA SER A 96 -4.73 13.30 2.24
C SER A 96 -5.87 12.29 2.26
N PHE A 97 -6.00 11.50 3.31
CA PHE A 97 -6.95 10.39 3.35
C PHE A 97 -6.81 9.47 2.12
N LYS A 98 -5.58 9.11 1.82
CA LYS A 98 -5.21 8.18 0.76
C LYS A 98 -4.60 6.93 1.36
N GLY A 99 -4.57 5.87 0.58
CA GLY A 99 -3.90 4.64 0.97
C GLY A 99 -3.42 3.90 -0.26
N SER A 100 -2.38 3.11 -0.12
CA SER A 100 -1.85 2.24 -1.15
C SER A 100 -1.94 0.79 -0.71
N HIS A 101 -1.98 -0.16 -1.64
CA HIS A 101 -1.97 -1.59 -1.32
C HIS A 101 -0.66 -1.98 -0.66
N PHE A 102 0.43 -1.43 -1.19
CA PHE A 102 1.77 -1.75 -0.73
C PHE A 102 2.61 -0.50 -0.49
N TYR A 103 3.51 -0.63 0.46
CA TYR A 103 4.63 0.28 0.67
C TYR A 103 5.91 -0.55 0.61
N LEU A 104 6.80 -0.22 -0.31
CA LEU A 104 8.11 -0.85 -0.44
C LEU A 104 9.15 0.01 0.26
N ASP A 105 9.73 -0.52 1.32
CA ASP A 105 10.78 0.18 2.07
C ASP A 105 12.15 0.02 1.42
N LEU A 106 13.10 0.82 1.84
CA LEU A 106 14.45 0.89 1.26
C LEU A 106 15.26 -0.38 1.48
N ASP A 107 14.94 -1.16 2.49
CA ASP A 107 15.58 -2.45 2.77
C ASP A 107 14.96 -3.62 1.97
N GLY A 108 13.97 -3.34 1.12
CA GLY A 108 13.24 -4.32 0.34
C GLY A 108 12.05 -4.95 1.08
N THR A 109 11.76 -4.52 2.30
CA THR A 109 10.56 -4.97 3.03
C THR A 109 9.31 -4.41 2.37
N LEU A 110 8.36 -5.28 2.07
CA LEU A 110 7.06 -4.93 1.50
C LEU A 110 6.00 -4.94 2.60
N PHE A 111 5.40 -3.79 2.86
CA PHE A 111 4.25 -3.68 3.75
C PHE A 111 2.97 -3.79 2.92
N GLN A 112 2.12 -4.76 3.21
CA GLN A 112 0.79 -4.86 2.63
C GLN A 112 -0.24 -4.29 3.60
N THR A 113 -1.04 -3.33 3.15
CA THR A 113 -2.00 -2.58 4.01
C THR A 113 -3.39 -3.15 4.04
N CYS A 114 -3.74 -3.95 3.06
CA CYS A 114 -5.02 -4.65 2.94
C CYS A 114 -4.91 -5.80 1.94
N ASP A 115 -5.87 -6.72 1.98
CA ASP A 115 -6.04 -7.73 0.95
C ASP A 115 -6.31 -7.07 -0.42
N LEU A 116 -5.73 -7.60 -1.49
CA LEU A 116 -5.92 -7.09 -2.86
C LEU A 116 -7.37 -7.18 -3.37
N TYR A 117 -8.24 -7.88 -2.65
CA TYR A 117 -9.69 -7.83 -2.84
C TYR A 117 -10.24 -6.41 -2.75
N TRP A 118 -9.57 -5.52 -2.02
CA TRP A 118 -9.93 -4.13 -1.85
C TRP A 118 -9.14 -3.26 -2.82
N LYS A 119 -9.79 -2.24 -3.40
CA LYS A 119 -9.09 -1.16 -4.08
C LYS A 119 -8.66 -0.11 -3.06
N THR A 120 -7.59 0.59 -3.35
CA THR A 120 -7.13 1.71 -2.53
C THR A 120 -7.38 3.04 -3.23
N ASN A 121 -7.63 4.09 -2.44
CA ASN A 121 -7.80 5.43 -2.96
C ASN A 121 -6.43 6.12 -3.09
N THR A 122 -5.73 5.86 -4.18
CA THR A 122 -4.35 6.33 -4.43
C THR A 122 -4.30 7.30 -5.62
N ALA A 123 -4.62 6.80 -6.81
CA ALA A 123 -4.58 7.57 -8.05
C ALA A 123 -5.76 7.22 -8.98
N PRO A 124 -6.69 8.14 -9.18
CA PRO A 124 -7.89 7.85 -9.97
C PRO A 124 -7.62 7.70 -11.47
N ALA A 125 -6.50 8.21 -11.99
CA ALA A 125 -6.21 8.44 -13.40
C ALA A 125 -7.20 9.44 -14.08
N ASP A 126 -6.93 9.82 -15.33
CA ASP A 126 -7.74 10.82 -16.03
C ASP A 126 -9.21 10.38 -16.26
N ASP A 127 -9.41 9.10 -16.54
CA ASP A 127 -10.74 8.49 -16.69
C ASP A 127 -11.41 8.14 -15.36
N ARG A 128 -10.79 8.47 -14.22
CA ARG A 128 -11.24 8.20 -12.84
C ARG A 128 -11.41 6.72 -12.49
N ASN A 129 -10.90 5.81 -13.31
CA ASN A 129 -10.97 4.37 -13.08
C ASN A 129 -9.61 3.75 -12.69
N GLY A 130 -8.58 4.56 -12.46
CA GLY A 130 -7.25 4.06 -12.11
C GLY A 130 -7.23 3.18 -10.88
N ASN A 131 -7.96 3.57 -9.83
CA ASN A 131 -8.05 2.78 -8.60
C ASN A 131 -8.79 1.44 -8.77
N GLU A 132 -9.67 1.33 -9.78
CA GLU A 132 -10.44 0.10 -10.03
C GLU A 132 -9.63 -0.99 -10.71
N ARG A 133 -8.61 -0.62 -11.48
CA ARG A 133 -7.87 -1.54 -12.35
C ARG A 133 -6.43 -1.75 -11.94
N ALA A 134 -5.99 -1.17 -10.82
CA ALA A 134 -4.60 -1.17 -10.45
C ALA A 134 -4.32 -1.64 -9.02
N VAL A 135 -3.21 -2.33 -8.88
CA VAL A 135 -2.50 -2.46 -7.62
C VAL A 135 -1.51 -1.29 -7.51
N HIS A 136 -1.49 -0.64 -6.37
CA HIS A 136 -0.64 0.52 -6.10
C HIS A 136 0.48 0.17 -5.13
N VAL A 137 1.69 0.62 -5.44
CA VAL A 137 2.89 0.47 -4.60
C VAL A 137 3.52 1.84 -4.42
N GLU A 138 3.61 2.30 -3.18
CA GLU A 138 4.44 3.46 -2.81
C GLU A 138 5.86 2.97 -2.56
N MET A 139 6.83 3.59 -3.22
CA MET A 139 8.24 3.27 -3.03
C MET A 139 8.92 4.33 -2.18
N ALA A 140 9.44 3.91 -1.04
CA ALA A 140 10.25 4.78 -0.19
C ALA A 140 11.47 5.28 -0.97
N ASN A 141 11.56 6.60 -1.11
CA ASN A 141 12.64 7.24 -1.82
C ASN A 141 12.74 8.72 -1.41
N LEU A 142 13.93 9.22 -1.24
CA LEU A 142 14.13 10.63 -0.92
C LEU A 142 13.99 11.50 -2.16
N SER A 143 13.32 12.64 -2.01
CA SER A 143 13.27 13.61 -3.09
C SER A 143 14.66 14.18 -3.40
N TRP A 144 14.87 14.57 -4.65
CA TRP A 144 16.09 15.24 -5.05
C TRP A 144 16.32 16.53 -4.28
N GLU A 145 15.25 17.26 -3.94
CA GLU A 145 15.30 18.44 -3.10
C GLU A 145 15.75 18.11 -1.68
N ALA A 146 15.22 17.02 -1.10
CA ALA A 146 15.67 16.54 0.19
C ALA A 146 17.16 16.14 0.16
N LEU A 147 17.58 15.49 -0.91
CA LEU A 147 19.00 15.14 -1.10
C LEU A 147 19.88 16.36 -1.35
N LYS A 148 19.35 17.40 -1.97
CA LYS A 148 20.07 18.68 -2.18
C LYS A 148 20.14 19.55 -0.94
N LEU A 149 19.07 19.63 -0.21
CA LEU A 149 19.05 20.29 1.10
C LEU A 149 20.06 19.64 2.04
N GLU A 150 20.58 18.52 1.59
CA GLU A 150 21.35 17.68 2.41
C GLU A 150 22.77 17.46 2.00
N SER A 151 23.50 18.49 1.90
CA SER A 151 24.81 18.31 2.55
C SER A 151 24.64 18.14 4.07
N GLU A 152 23.71 18.81 4.70
CA GLU A 152 23.35 18.59 6.10
C GLU A 152 22.42 17.41 6.29
N PHE A 153 21.45 17.25 5.49
CA PHE A 153 20.53 16.16 5.40
C PHE A 153 21.16 14.94 4.78
N HIS A 154 22.02 15.06 3.87
CA HIS A 154 22.77 13.91 3.40
C HIS A 154 23.37 13.12 4.55
N LYS A 155 23.77 13.79 5.61
CA LYS A 155 24.12 13.11 6.85
C LYS A 155 22.92 12.45 7.50
N VAL A 156 21.79 13.11 7.63
CA VAL A 156 20.62 12.56 8.30
C VAL A 156 20.03 11.40 7.53
N SER A 157 19.78 11.52 6.24
CA SER A 157 19.20 10.45 5.47
C SER A 157 20.18 9.33 5.17
N SER A 158 21.40 9.67 4.87
CA SER A 158 22.42 8.64 4.72
C SER A 158 22.71 7.94 6.03
N ASP A 159 22.54 8.61 7.15
CA ASP A 159 22.75 8.03 8.46
C ASP A 159 21.53 7.25 8.96
N GLN A 160 20.33 7.58 8.51
CA GLN A 160 19.18 6.71 8.69
C GLN A 160 19.37 5.38 7.97
N TYR A 161 19.97 5.41 6.79
CA TYR A 161 20.19 4.20 6.01
C TYR A 161 21.55 3.56 6.25
N ARG A 162 22.51 4.32 6.68
CA ARG A 162 23.88 3.85 6.88
C ARG A 162 24.29 3.80 8.33
N LYS A 163 23.35 4.01 9.23
CA LYS A 163 23.61 4.37 10.61
C LYS A 163 24.45 5.61 10.67
N LYS A 164 23.83 6.68 11.07
CA LYS A 164 24.46 7.91 11.38
C LYS A 164 25.87 7.71 11.89
N LYS A 165 26.79 8.39 11.31
CA LYS A 165 28.17 8.33 11.68
C LYS A 165 28.45 9.29 12.79
N ASP A 166 28.20 8.98 13.99
CA ASP A 166 28.45 9.75 15.18
C ASP A 166 27.63 10.59 15.91
#